data_7a82434d3d3c7e5c8d38041fab3a9d3f
#
_entry.id   7a82434d3d3c7e5c8d38041fab3a9d3f
#
_cell.length_a   1.000
_cell.length_b   1.000
_cell.length_c   1.000
_cell.angle_alpha   90.00
_cell.angle_beta   90.00
_cell.angle_gamma   90.00
#
_symmetry.space_group_name_H-M   'P 1'
#
loop_
_entity.id
_entity.type
_entity.pdbx_description
1 polymer ?
#
loop_
_entity_poly.entity_id
_entity_poly.type
_entity_poly.pdbx_seq_one_letter_code
_entity_poly.pdbx_strand_id
1 'polypeptide(L)' 'MKDFISEIISRTRDEQTKLAETLTAGNNVNTFEDYQRLVGRYEGFKQTLDIINEILREDEEDL' A
#
# COMPACT_ATOMS: atom_id res chain seq x y z
N MET A 1 18.60 11.79 10.00
CA MET A 1 17.22 11.60 10.45
C MET A 1 16.34 11.13 9.30
N LYS A 2 15.59 10.06 9.52
CA LYS A 2 14.70 9.59 8.47
C LYS A 2 13.59 10.60 8.24
N ASP A 3 13.33 10.86 6.98
CA ASP A 3 12.22 11.70 6.59
C ASP A 3 10.90 11.01 6.96
N PHE A 4 9.98 11.78 7.53
CA PHE A 4 8.67 11.30 7.94
C PHE A 4 7.90 10.67 6.76
N ILE A 5 7.96 11.31 5.62
CA ILE A 5 7.26 10.81 4.42
C ILE A 5 7.89 9.51 3.94
N SER A 6 9.21 9.41 3.94
CA SER A 6 9.91 8.18 3.55
C SER A 6 9.53 7.02 4.47
N GLU A 7 9.37 7.30 5.76
CA GLU A 7 8.96 6.28 6.72
C GLU A 7 7.53 5.80 6.45
N ILE A 8 6.62 6.73 6.15
CA ILE A 8 5.24 6.37 5.81
C ILE A 8 5.22 5.48 4.57
N ILE A 9 5.95 5.86 3.53
CA ILE A 9 6.01 5.09 2.29
C ILE A 9 6.54 3.68 2.56
N SER A 10 7.63 3.58 3.30
CA SER A 10 8.26 2.30 3.61
C SER A 10 7.30 1.38 4.36
N ARG A 11 6.66 1.88 5.40
CA ARG A 11 5.73 1.07 6.19
C ARG A 11 4.47 0.70 5.42
N THR A 12 3.99 1.60 4.58
CA THR A 12 2.82 1.31 3.74
C THR A 12 3.13 0.21 2.73
N ARG A 13 4.32 0.26 2.13
CA ARG A 13 4.75 -0.79 1.21
C ARG A 13 4.89 -2.14 1.91
N ASP A 14 5.39 -2.14 3.15
CA ASP A 14 5.49 -3.37 3.93
C ASP A 14 4.11 -3.97 4.19
N GLU A 15 3.13 -3.15 4.54
CA GLU A 15 1.77 -3.63 4.75
C GLU A 15 1.15 -4.14 3.45
N GLN A 16 1.41 -3.48 2.34
CA GLN A 16 0.94 -3.93 1.04
C GLN A 16 1.52 -5.29 0.68
N THR A 17 2.81 -5.50 0.94
CA THR A 17 3.47 -6.77 0.70
C THR A 17 2.87 -7.87 1.56
N LYS A 18 2.60 -7.60 2.83
CA LYS A 18 1.97 -8.56 3.72
C LYS A 18 0.60 -8.99 3.23
N LEU A 19 -0.19 -8.03 2.74
CA LEU A 19 -1.50 -8.33 2.18
C LEU A 19 -1.40 -9.17 0.92
N ALA A 20 -0.44 -8.88 0.05
CA ALA A 20 -0.22 -9.66 -1.15
C ALA A 20 0.16 -11.11 -0.81
N GLU A 21 1.01 -11.29 0.19
CA GLU A 21 1.41 -12.62 0.66
C GLU A 21 0.20 -13.38 1.22
N THR A 22 -0.65 -12.71 1.99
CA THR A 22 -1.85 -13.33 2.53
C THR A 22 -2.78 -13.80 1.42
N LEU A 23 -2.96 -12.98 0.39
CA LEU A 23 -3.82 -13.32 -0.73
C LEU A 23 -3.29 -14.50 -1.53
N THR A 24 -1.96 -14.60 -1.68
CA THR A 24 -1.36 -15.66 -2.49
C THR A 24 -1.09 -16.95 -1.73
N ALA A 25 -1.09 -16.89 -0.40
CA ALA A 25 -0.84 -18.07 0.43
C ALA A 25 -1.98 -19.09 0.35
N GLY A 26 -3.18 -18.66 0.05
CA GLY A 26 -4.31 -19.55 -0.22
C GLY A 26 -4.99 -20.15 1.00
N ASN A 27 -4.31 -20.20 2.13
CA ASN A 27 -4.86 -20.82 3.34
C ASN A 27 -5.34 -19.80 4.38
N ASN A 28 -5.18 -18.52 4.10
CA ASN A 28 -5.61 -17.44 4.99
C ASN A 28 -6.88 -16.75 4.52
N VAL A 29 -7.41 -17.19 3.39
CA VAL A 29 -8.60 -16.60 2.79
C VAL A 29 -9.63 -17.71 2.70
N ASN A 30 -10.65 -17.66 3.54
CA ASN A 30 -11.62 -18.74 3.68
C ASN A 30 -12.89 -18.52 2.87
N THR A 31 -13.21 -17.27 2.54
CA THR A 31 -14.43 -16.94 1.81
C THR A 31 -14.15 -15.90 0.75
N PHE A 32 -15.07 -15.78 -0.20
CA PHE A 32 -14.99 -14.76 -1.22
C PHE A 32 -15.09 -13.36 -0.61
N GLU A 33 -15.88 -13.21 0.45
CA GLU A 33 -16.00 -11.92 1.15
C GLU A 33 -14.70 -11.52 1.79
N ASP A 34 -13.99 -12.46 2.40
CA ASP A 34 -12.66 -12.20 2.98
C ASP A 34 -11.69 -11.78 1.89
N TYR A 35 -11.73 -12.46 0.76
CA TYR A 35 -10.88 -12.13 -0.38
C TYR A 35 -11.14 -10.69 -0.85
N GLN A 36 -12.41 -10.34 -1.04
CA GLN A 36 -12.77 -9.00 -1.48
C GLN A 36 -12.32 -7.92 -0.50
N ARG A 37 -12.44 -8.20 0.80
CA ARG A 37 -12.02 -7.25 1.83
C ARG A 37 -10.51 -7.01 1.77
N LEU A 38 -9.74 -8.06 1.62
CA LEU A 38 -8.29 -7.96 1.55
C LEU A 38 -7.83 -7.26 0.27
N VAL A 39 -8.47 -7.55 -0.85
CA VAL A 39 -8.18 -6.85 -2.11
C VAL A 39 -8.48 -5.37 -1.96
N GLY A 40 -9.60 -5.01 -1.31
CA GLY A 40 -9.94 -3.62 -1.07
C GLY A 40 -8.88 -2.90 -0.25
N ARG A 41 -8.35 -3.57 0.79
CA ARG A 41 -7.28 -2.99 1.60
C ARG A 41 -6.00 -2.80 0.79
N TYR A 42 -5.65 -3.78 -0.03
CA TYR A 42 -4.49 -3.69 -0.90
C TYR A 42 -4.62 -2.51 -1.86
N GLU A 43 -5.78 -2.37 -2.49
CA GLU A 43 -6.05 -1.26 -3.40
C GLU A 43 -5.99 0.08 -2.68
N GLY A 44 -6.47 0.14 -1.44
CA GLY A 44 -6.40 1.35 -0.63
C GLY A 44 -4.97 1.78 -0.38
N PHE A 45 -4.09 0.86 -0.01
CA PHE A 45 -2.68 1.16 0.18
C PHE A 45 -2.03 1.61 -1.13
N LYS A 46 -2.37 0.94 -2.22
CA LYS A 46 -1.83 1.29 -3.54
C LYS A 46 -2.23 2.71 -3.92
N GLN A 47 -3.50 3.06 -3.76
CA GLN A 47 -3.98 4.40 -4.07
C GLN A 47 -3.30 5.46 -3.22
N THR A 48 -3.10 5.17 -1.93
CA THR A 48 -2.42 6.10 -1.04
C THR A 48 -0.99 6.34 -1.49
N LEU A 49 -0.27 5.29 -1.84
CA LEU A 49 1.10 5.42 -2.33
C LEU A 49 1.15 6.21 -3.63
N ASP A 50 0.19 6.00 -4.52
CA ASP A 50 0.12 6.74 -5.77
C ASP A 50 -0.08 8.24 -5.50
N ILE A 51 -0.95 8.59 -4.54
CA ILE A 51 -1.19 9.98 -4.18
C ILE A 51 0.08 10.61 -3.61
N ILE A 52 0.76 9.91 -2.72
CA ILE A 52 2.00 10.42 -2.13
C ILE A 52 3.05 10.66 -3.19
N ASN A 53 3.21 9.72 -4.11
CA ASN A 53 4.19 9.84 -5.20
C ASN A 53 3.85 11.00 -6.12
N GLU A 54 2.57 11.21 -6.38
CA GLU A 54 2.12 12.33 -7.20
C GLU A 54 2.45 13.67 -6.54
N ILE A 55 2.18 13.78 -5.23
CA ILE A 55 2.49 15.01 -4.48
C ILE A 55 3.99 15.29 -4.50
N LEU A 56 4.81 14.27 -4.29
CA LEU A 56 6.26 14.43 -4.31
C LEU A 56 6.75 14.87 -5.67
N ARG A 57 6.15 14.35 -6.73
CA ARG A 57 6.53 14.74 -8.09
C ARG A 57 6.16 16.20 -8.37
N GLU A 58 5.00 16.63 -7.92
CA GLU A 58 4.59 18.03 -8.08
C GLU A 58 5.56 18.97 -7.38
N ASP A 59 6.02 18.61 -6.18
CA ASP A 59 7.01 19.41 -5.46
C ASP A 59 8.30 19.52 -6.24
N GLU A 60 8.76 18.43 -6.86
CA GLU A 60 9.98 18.43 -7.66
C GLU A 60 9.84 19.31 -8.89
N GLU A 61 8.68 19.29 -9.51
CA GLU A 61 8.44 20.10 -10.71
C GLU A 61 8.38 21.58 -10.39
N ASP A 62 7.98 21.94 -9.17
CA ASP A 62 7.88 23.35 -8.77
C ASP A 62 9.23 23.95 -8.41
N LEU A 63 10.25 23.13 -8.29
CA LEU A 63 11.60 23.61 -8.05
C LEU A 63 12.25 24.05 -9.36
#